data_2ed46843849cdb866bfe64b44098e310
#
_entry.id   2ed46843849cdb866bfe64b44098e310
#
_cell.length_a   1.000
_cell.length_b   1.000
_cell.length_c   1.000
_cell.angle_alpha   90.00
_cell.angle_beta   90.00
_cell.angle_gamma   90.00
#
_symmetry.space_group_name_H-M   'P 1'
#
loop_
_entity.id
_entity.type
_entity.pdbx_description
1 polymer ?
#
loop_
_entity_poly.entity_id
_entity_poly.type
_entity_poly.pdbx_seq_one_letter_code
_entity_poly.pdbx_strand_id
1 'polypeptide(L)'
;MESFAKFDPNDMKAFEPEAKVGLIATVNPEGLPHITLITALQAKTPSQMIWAQFSEGMSKKHIRTNPRTAFLIMTLDKALWRGKARWTHLAREGEDYDMFNDKPMFRYNSYFGIHTVHYMDLVETYGKERLPLARIAIASLLTGIVQAAAGRDGGKPILKPWGEGLFNSMSSLKFISWVGGDGFPVLVPIIQCRAADSTRLVFSTAAYGRELGAIKEGASVAVFGLTMDMEDVLVRGTFTGVRRYRGIRLGAIDIAWVYNSMPPTSGQIYPEVAVRPVVDF
;
A
#
# COMPACT_ATOMS: atom_id res chain seq x y z
N MET A 1 14.57 9.08 10.64
CA MET A 1 14.34 7.84 11.41
C MET A 1 15.65 7.10 11.44
N GLU A 2 15.91 6.39 12.49
CA GLU A 2 16.98 5.41 12.53
C GLU A 2 16.64 4.26 11.58
N SER A 3 17.63 3.73 10.89
CA SER A 3 17.45 2.61 9.97
C SER A 3 18.50 1.54 10.25
N PHE A 4 18.08 0.28 10.04
CA PHE A 4 18.89 -0.90 10.31
C PHE A 4 18.98 -1.73 9.03
N ALA A 5 20.12 -2.38 8.81
CA ALA A 5 20.36 -3.26 7.67
C ALA A 5 19.78 -4.68 7.86
N LYS A 6 19.27 -4.98 9.06
CA LYS A 6 18.74 -6.31 9.42
C LYS A 6 17.50 -6.17 10.31
N PHE A 7 16.58 -7.12 10.21
CA PHE A 7 15.53 -7.29 11.21
C PHE A 7 16.11 -7.80 12.52
N ASP A 8 15.49 -7.41 13.64
CA ASP A 8 15.70 -8.10 14.91
C ASP A 8 15.12 -9.54 14.78
N PRO A 9 15.92 -10.58 15.08
CA PRO A 9 15.42 -11.96 15.02
C PRO A 9 14.17 -12.21 15.86
N ASN A 10 13.99 -11.48 16.96
CA ASN A 10 12.81 -11.60 17.83
C ASN A 10 11.52 -11.08 17.16
N ASP A 11 11.65 -10.15 16.22
CA ASP A 11 10.51 -9.59 15.48
C ASP A 11 10.06 -10.48 14.32
N MET A 12 10.93 -11.33 13.78
CA MET A 12 10.65 -12.12 12.58
C MET A 12 9.43 -13.04 12.72
N LYS A 13 9.24 -13.63 13.90
CA LYS A 13 8.05 -14.47 14.19
C LYS A 13 6.73 -13.73 14.04
N ALA A 14 6.70 -12.41 14.23
CA ALA A 14 5.51 -11.60 14.03
C ALA A 14 5.09 -11.49 12.56
N PHE A 15 5.97 -11.85 11.62
CA PHE A 15 5.70 -11.80 10.18
C PHE A 15 5.13 -13.11 9.62
N GLU A 16 5.15 -14.20 10.38
CA GLU A 16 4.69 -15.52 9.93
C GLU A 16 3.17 -15.66 9.81
N PRO A 17 2.35 -15.10 10.75
CA PRO A 17 0.89 -15.22 10.65
C PRO A 17 0.35 -14.62 9.36
N GLU A 18 -0.63 -15.31 8.75
CA GLU A 18 -1.32 -14.82 7.53
C GLU A 18 -2.26 -13.65 7.85
N ALA A 19 -2.84 -13.62 9.05
CA ALA A 19 -3.71 -12.55 9.52
C ALA A 19 -2.92 -11.29 9.86
N LYS A 20 -2.44 -10.61 8.82
CA LYS A 20 -1.69 -9.35 8.90
C LYS A 20 -1.90 -8.52 7.64
N VAL A 21 -1.54 -7.25 7.70
CA VAL A 21 -1.41 -6.40 6.51
C VAL A 21 0.03 -6.45 6.05
N GLY A 22 0.29 -7.13 4.93
CA GLY A 22 1.57 -7.10 4.23
C GLY A 22 1.41 -6.30 2.95
N LEU A 23 2.19 -5.24 2.77
CA LEU A 23 2.17 -4.42 1.57
C LEU A 23 3.54 -4.37 0.93
N ILE A 24 3.54 -4.38 -0.41
CA ILE A 24 4.73 -4.08 -1.21
C ILE A 24 4.42 -2.88 -2.09
N ALA A 25 5.29 -1.87 -2.06
CA ALA A 25 5.28 -0.79 -3.03
C ALA A 25 6.36 -1.04 -4.09
N THR A 26 5.98 -0.82 -5.34
CA THR A 26 6.83 -0.98 -6.54
C THR A 26 6.77 0.27 -7.40
N VAL A 27 7.66 0.39 -8.37
CA VAL A 27 7.70 1.49 -9.33
C VAL A 27 7.60 0.91 -10.73
N ASN A 28 6.66 1.41 -11.51
CA ASN A 28 6.48 0.97 -12.89
C ASN A 28 7.54 1.59 -13.84
N PRO A 29 7.62 1.17 -15.11
CA PRO A 29 8.59 1.73 -16.06
C PRO A 29 8.47 3.24 -16.26
N GLU A 30 7.29 3.82 -16.10
CA GLU A 30 7.02 5.26 -16.19
C GLU A 30 7.40 6.03 -14.91
N GLY A 31 7.99 5.36 -13.91
CA GLY A 31 8.38 5.97 -12.65
C GLY A 31 7.21 6.20 -11.67
N LEU A 32 6.05 5.60 -11.91
CA LEU A 32 4.87 5.77 -11.07
C LEU A 32 4.81 4.73 -9.95
N PRO A 33 4.49 5.12 -8.71
CA PRO A 33 4.36 4.19 -7.60
C PRO A 33 3.11 3.31 -7.72
N HIS A 34 3.19 2.11 -7.15
CA HIS A 34 2.10 1.15 -7.06
C HIS A 34 2.19 0.40 -5.74
N ILE A 35 1.05 0.13 -5.09
CA ILE A 35 0.98 -0.61 -3.82
C ILE A 35 0.12 -1.85 -4.04
N THR A 36 0.56 -2.97 -3.48
CA THR A 36 -0.18 -4.24 -3.54
C THR A 36 -0.21 -4.89 -2.16
N LEU A 37 -1.36 -5.46 -1.81
CA LEU A 37 -1.54 -6.30 -0.63
C LEU A 37 -0.91 -7.68 -0.90
N ILE A 38 -0.01 -8.10 -0.02
CA ILE A 38 0.66 -9.40 -0.05
C ILE A 38 0.66 -9.98 1.37
N THR A 39 -0.38 -10.66 1.74
CA THR A 39 -0.53 -11.25 3.09
C THR A 39 0.54 -12.29 3.40
N ALA A 40 1.09 -12.94 2.39
CA ALA A 40 2.17 -13.94 2.50
C ALA A 40 3.58 -13.32 2.64
N LEU A 41 3.72 -12.00 2.81
CA LEU A 41 5.01 -11.34 2.99
C LEU A 41 5.59 -11.65 4.37
N GLN A 42 6.83 -12.19 4.41
CA GLN A 42 7.53 -12.50 5.65
C GLN A 42 9.06 -12.38 5.51
N ALA A 43 9.77 -12.35 6.64
CA ALA A 43 11.22 -12.48 6.63
C ALA A 43 11.62 -13.96 6.56
N LYS A 44 12.55 -14.31 5.69
CA LYS A 44 13.21 -15.61 5.64
C LYS A 44 14.43 -15.64 6.56
N THR A 45 15.21 -14.58 6.51
CA THR A 45 16.38 -14.35 7.37
C THR A 45 16.36 -12.90 7.87
N PRO A 46 17.23 -12.50 8.79
CA PRO A 46 17.31 -11.10 9.20
C PRO A 46 17.56 -10.10 8.07
N SER A 47 18.10 -10.54 6.94
CA SER A 47 18.45 -9.68 5.79
C SER A 47 17.70 -10.06 4.50
N GLN A 48 16.79 -11.03 4.54
CA GLN A 48 16.06 -11.47 3.35
C GLN A 48 14.57 -11.65 3.65
N MET A 49 13.75 -11.19 2.74
CA MET A 49 12.29 -11.33 2.75
C MET A 49 11.84 -12.25 1.62
N ILE A 50 10.72 -12.95 1.85
CA ILE A 50 10.05 -13.77 0.86
C ILE A 50 8.54 -13.47 0.85
N TRP A 51 7.92 -13.72 -0.28
CA TRP A 51 6.46 -13.67 -0.41
C TRP A 51 5.96 -14.60 -1.51
N ALA A 52 4.78 -15.17 -1.29
CA ALA A 52 4.13 -16.05 -2.22
C ALA A 52 3.22 -15.30 -3.19
N GLN A 53 3.23 -15.73 -4.45
CA GLN A 53 2.35 -15.22 -5.50
C GLN A 53 1.25 -16.24 -5.79
N PHE A 54 -0.01 -15.81 -5.68
CA PHE A 54 -1.19 -16.59 -6.04
C PHE A 54 -1.72 -16.22 -7.43
N SER A 55 -1.82 -14.94 -7.69
CA SER A 55 -2.39 -14.40 -8.93
C SER A 55 -1.39 -13.49 -9.64
N GLU A 56 -1.56 -13.30 -10.93
CA GLU A 56 -0.85 -12.27 -11.66
C GLU A 56 -1.30 -10.87 -11.21
N GLY A 57 -0.41 -9.89 -11.35
CA GLY A 57 -0.68 -8.50 -10.99
C GLY A 57 0.44 -7.58 -11.42
N MET A 58 0.20 -6.27 -11.31
CA MET A 58 1.14 -5.26 -11.82
C MET A 58 2.48 -5.26 -11.08
N SER A 59 2.48 -5.46 -9.76
CA SER A 59 3.72 -5.48 -8.96
C SER A 59 4.73 -6.51 -9.46
N LYS A 60 4.25 -7.72 -9.86
CA LYS A 60 5.10 -8.80 -10.37
C LYS A 60 5.75 -8.45 -11.70
N LYS A 61 5.09 -7.60 -12.49
CA LYS A 61 5.66 -7.05 -13.74
C LYS A 61 6.66 -5.94 -13.42
N HIS A 62 6.33 -5.05 -12.49
CA HIS A 62 7.18 -3.91 -12.12
C HIS A 62 8.53 -4.34 -11.56
N ILE A 63 8.57 -5.31 -10.64
CA ILE A 63 9.83 -5.76 -10.00
C ILE A 63 10.84 -6.35 -10.98
N ARG A 64 10.38 -6.86 -12.13
CA ARG A 64 11.26 -7.40 -13.19
C ARG A 64 12.00 -6.29 -13.94
N THR A 65 11.41 -5.11 -14.03
CA THR A 65 12.00 -3.94 -14.70
C THR A 65 12.68 -3.00 -13.72
N ASN A 66 12.12 -2.87 -12.51
CA ASN A 66 12.68 -2.07 -11.42
C ASN A 66 12.62 -2.87 -10.10
N PRO A 67 13.75 -3.45 -9.67
CA PRO A 67 13.78 -4.31 -8.49
C PRO A 67 13.67 -3.55 -7.15
N ARG A 68 13.64 -2.21 -7.16
CA ARG A 68 13.50 -1.40 -5.95
C ARG A 68 12.08 -1.48 -5.42
N THR A 69 11.94 -1.89 -4.16
CA THR A 69 10.66 -2.05 -3.49
C THR A 69 10.67 -1.37 -2.12
N ALA A 70 9.51 -0.99 -1.61
CA ALA A 70 9.31 -0.76 -0.20
C ALA A 70 8.35 -1.81 0.34
N PHE A 71 8.46 -2.12 1.60
CA PHE A 71 7.57 -3.03 2.30
C PHE A 71 6.95 -2.38 3.54
N LEU A 72 5.80 -2.91 3.93
CA LEU A 72 5.16 -2.62 5.21
C LEU A 72 4.50 -3.90 5.71
N ILE A 73 4.78 -4.28 6.95
CA ILE A 73 4.09 -5.36 7.67
C ILE A 73 3.44 -4.75 8.89
N MET A 74 2.14 -4.96 9.06
CA MET A 74 1.39 -4.52 10.24
C MET A 74 0.58 -5.68 10.78
N THR A 75 0.81 -6.01 12.05
CA THR A 75 0.10 -7.07 12.77
C THR A 75 -1.24 -6.58 13.33
N LEU A 76 -2.09 -7.50 13.77
CA LEU A 76 -3.41 -7.18 14.33
C LEU A 76 -3.32 -6.34 15.63
N ASP A 77 -2.25 -6.49 16.40
CA ASP A 77 -1.93 -5.67 17.58
C ASP A 77 -1.33 -4.30 17.22
N LYS A 78 -1.30 -3.95 15.93
CA LYS A 78 -0.86 -2.65 15.38
C LYS A 78 0.63 -2.38 15.54
N ALA A 79 1.45 -3.42 15.73
CA ALA A 79 2.89 -3.33 15.54
C ALA A 79 3.18 -3.22 14.03
N LEU A 80 4.16 -2.38 13.69
CA LEU A 80 4.44 -1.98 12.32
C LEU A 80 5.93 -2.11 12.04
N TRP A 81 6.27 -2.70 10.91
CA TRP A 81 7.62 -2.70 10.33
C TRP A 81 7.54 -2.24 8.91
N ARG A 82 8.44 -1.39 8.49
CA ARG A 82 8.53 -0.89 7.12
C ARG A 82 9.97 -0.55 6.78
N GLY A 83 10.23 -0.47 5.49
CA GLY A 83 11.56 -0.20 4.98
C GLY A 83 11.64 -0.39 3.49
N LYS A 84 12.86 -0.63 3.00
CA LYS A 84 13.18 -0.85 1.59
C LYS A 84 13.80 -2.22 1.40
N ALA A 85 13.44 -2.85 0.30
CA ALA A 85 14.02 -4.11 -0.12
C ALA A 85 14.29 -4.10 -1.63
N ARG A 86 15.16 -4.98 -2.08
CA ARG A 86 15.47 -5.16 -3.49
C ARG A 86 15.08 -6.57 -3.91
N TRP A 87 14.17 -6.68 -4.86
CA TRP A 87 13.84 -7.96 -5.46
C TRP A 87 15.08 -8.57 -6.15
N THR A 88 15.29 -9.88 -5.98
CA THR A 88 16.47 -10.58 -6.49
C THR A 88 16.09 -11.66 -7.51
N HIS A 89 15.24 -12.58 -7.13
CA HIS A 89 14.85 -13.74 -7.96
C HIS A 89 13.51 -14.31 -7.53
N LEU A 90 13.09 -15.35 -8.24
CA LEU A 90 11.92 -16.14 -7.92
C LEU A 90 12.24 -17.63 -7.99
N ALA A 91 11.44 -18.45 -7.28
CA ALA A 91 11.47 -19.92 -7.37
C ALA A 91 10.05 -20.46 -7.53
N ARG A 92 9.95 -21.64 -8.18
CA ARG A 92 8.71 -22.38 -8.38
C ARG A 92 8.78 -23.80 -7.82
N GLU A 93 9.82 -24.08 -7.07
CA GLU A 93 10.11 -25.35 -6.41
C GLU A 93 11.04 -25.10 -5.23
N GLY A 94 11.20 -26.08 -4.36
CA GLY A 94 12.10 -26.05 -3.21
C GLY A 94 11.39 -25.72 -1.90
N GLU A 95 12.15 -25.72 -0.82
CA GLU A 95 11.68 -25.68 0.57
C GLU A 95 10.70 -24.52 0.86
N ASP A 96 10.99 -23.30 0.40
CA ASP A 96 10.11 -22.16 0.64
C ASP A 96 8.80 -22.27 -0.16
N TYR A 97 8.85 -22.84 -1.37
CA TYR A 97 7.67 -23.11 -2.19
C TYR A 97 6.77 -24.14 -1.52
N ASP A 98 7.34 -25.22 -1.03
CA ASP A 98 6.62 -26.30 -0.32
C ASP A 98 6.04 -25.76 0.99
N MET A 99 6.85 -25.00 1.77
CA MET A 99 6.39 -24.36 3.01
C MET A 99 5.14 -23.51 2.80
N PHE A 100 5.10 -22.67 1.76
CA PHE A 100 3.91 -21.85 1.50
C PHE A 100 2.70 -22.69 1.08
N ASN A 101 2.90 -23.72 0.24
CA ASN A 101 1.81 -24.57 -0.19
C ASN A 101 1.25 -25.45 0.93
N ASP A 102 2.04 -25.78 1.95
CA ASP A 102 1.61 -26.56 3.10
C ASP A 102 0.91 -25.73 4.19
N LYS A 103 0.98 -24.42 4.12
CA LYS A 103 0.26 -23.56 5.09
C LYS A 103 -1.24 -23.81 5.03
N PRO A 104 -1.91 -23.98 6.20
CA PRO A 104 -3.35 -24.28 6.26
C PRO A 104 -4.22 -23.28 5.49
N MET A 105 -3.92 -22.00 5.56
CA MET A 105 -4.68 -20.98 4.84
C MET A 105 -4.66 -21.22 3.34
N PHE A 106 -3.52 -21.58 2.78
CA PHE A 106 -3.39 -21.81 1.35
C PHE A 106 -3.87 -23.20 0.92
N ARG A 107 -3.61 -24.19 1.76
CA ARG A 107 -4.00 -25.59 1.48
C ARG A 107 -5.50 -25.81 1.56
N TYR A 108 -6.18 -25.19 2.53
CA TYR A 108 -7.59 -25.50 2.85
C TYR A 108 -8.57 -24.39 2.52
N ASN A 109 -8.13 -23.14 2.41
CA ASN A 109 -9.03 -22.00 2.22
C ASN A 109 -9.01 -21.43 0.79
N SER A 110 -7.92 -21.57 0.04
CA SER A 110 -7.81 -20.93 -1.28
C SER A 110 -8.07 -21.83 -2.46
N TYR A 111 -8.10 -23.15 -2.30
CA TYR A 111 -8.24 -24.18 -3.35
C TYR A 111 -7.16 -24.17 -4.44
N PHE A 112 -6.23 -23.22 -4.43
CA PHE A 112 -5.09 -23.17 -5.34
C PHE A 112 -3.79 -23.15 -4.55
N GLY A 113 -2.77 -23.76 -5.11
CA GLY A 113 -1.41 -23.58 -4.64
C GLY A 113 -0.86 -22.20 -5.02
N ILE A 114 0.25 -21.83 -4.43
CA ILE A 114 1.01 -20.69 -4.90
C ILE A 114 1.64 -21.00 -6.25
N HIS A 115 1.79 -19.96 -7.08
CA HIS A 115 2.46 -20.11 -8.37
C HIS A 115 3.98 -19.92 -8.26
N THR A 116 4.44 -19.05 -7.36
CA THR A 116 5.84 -18.62 -7.31
C THR A 116 6.16 -18.04 -5.94
N VAL A 117 7.37 -18.26 -5.45
CA VAL A 117 7.97 -17.54 -4.33
C VAL A 117 8.91 -16.48 -4.87
N HIS A 118 8.79 -15.25 -4.37
CA HIS A 118 9.68 -14.16 -4.69
C HIS A 118 10.61 -13.86 -3.51
N TYR A 119 11.84 -13.48 -3.82
CA TYR A 119 12.89 -13.18 -2.86
C TYR A 119 13.32 -11.71 -2.98
N MET A 120 13.54 -11.09 -1.84
CA MET A 120 14.00 -9.69 -1.75
C MET A 120 15.08 -9.57 -0.68
N ASP A 121 16.19 -8.94 -1.00
CA ASP A 121 17.18 -8.57 -0.01
C ASP A 121 16.75 -7.29 0.70
N LEU A 122 16.83 -7.29 2.03
CA LEU A 122 16.57 -6.11 2.84
C LEU A 122 17.64 -5.05 2.58
N VAL A 123 17.20 -3.84 2.23
CA VAL A 123 18.09 -2.68 2.09
C VAL A 123 18.14 -1.91 3.41
N GLU A 124 16.98 -1.61 3.96
CA GLU A 124 16.84 -1.00 5.29
C GLU A 124 15.48 -1.29 5.91
N THR A 125 15.43 -1.33 7.22
CA THR A 125 14.18 -1.34 8.02
C THR A 125 14.27 -0.27 9.10
N TYR A 126 13.11 0.27 9.52
CA TYR A 126 13.05 1.24 10.62
C TYR A 126 12.80 0.56 11.98
N GLY A 127 12.90 -0.78 12.02
CA GLY A 127 12.62 -1.58 13.20
C GLY A 127 11.14 -1.63 13.56
N LYS A 128 10.86 -2.04 14.78
CA LYS A 128 9.50 -2.14 15.31
C LYS A 128 8.95 -0.77 15.66
N GLU A 129 7.90 -0.37 14.97
CA GLU A 129 7.13 0.85 15.22
C GLU A 129 5.76 0.50 15.79
N ARG A 130 5.06 1.49 16.32
CA ARG A 130 3.63 1.43 16.63
C ARG A 130 2.89 2.53 15.90
N LEU A 131 1.68 2.24 15.45
CA LEU A 131 0.81 3.29 14.90
C LEU A 131 0.60 4.39 15.95
N PRO A 132 0.87 5.66 15.61
CA PRO A 132 0.67 6.78 16.53
C PRO A 132 -0.81 7.15 16.63
N LEU A 133 -1.63 6.29 17.26
CA LEU A 133 -3.10 6.36 17.24
C LEU A 133 -3.65 7.72 17.66
N ALA A 134 -3.09 8.34 18.70
CA ALA A 134 -3.52 9.66 19.15
C ALA A 134 -3.32 10.73 18.06
N ARG A 135 -2.15 10.73 17.38
CA ARG A 135 -1.87 11.66 16.27
C ARG A 135 -2.77 11.37 15.06
N ILE A 136 -3.02 10.08 14.77
CA ILE A 136 -3.93 9.66 13.69
C ILE A 136 -5.35 10.14 14.00
N ALA A 137 -5.85 10.00 15.22
CA ALA A 137 -7.16 10.48 15.63
C ALA A 137 -7.30 12.01 15.45
N ILE A 138 -6.32 12.78 15.92
CA ILE A 138 -6.28 14.23 15.73
C ILE A 138 -6.25 14.57 14.23
N ALA A 139 -5.38 13.90 13.47
CA ALA A 139 -5.26 14.15 12.03
C ALA A 139 -6.56 13.81 11.28
N SER A 140 -7.26 12.72 11.68
CA SER A 140 -8.54 12.31 11.11
C SER A 140 -9.65 13.33 11.41
N LEU A 141 -9.69 13.85 12.63
CA LEU A 141 -10.61 14.92 13.02
C LEU A 141 -10.36 16.17 12.19
N LEU A 142 -9.11 16.65 12.14
CA LEU A 142 -8.72 17.83 11.37
C LEU A 142 -9.06 17.68 9.89
N THR A 143 -8.79 16.51 9.30
CA THR A 143 -9.14 16.23 7.91
C THR A 143 -10.66 16.28 7.72
N GLY A 144 -11.43 15.63 8.60
CA GLY A 144 -12.88 15.54 8.51
C GLY A 144 -13.59 16.89 8.59
N ILE A 145 -13.09 17.82 9.43
CA ILE A 145 -13.71 19.17 9.59
C ILE A 145 -13.64 19.98 8.29
N VAL A 146 -12.58 19.84 7.50
CA VAL A 146 -12.35 20.73 6.36
C VAL A 146 -12.26 20.02 5.01
N GLN A 147 -12.46 18.69 4.96
CA GLN A 147 -12.33 17.90 3.72
C GLN A 147 -13.20 18.46 2.58
N ALA A 148 -14.45 18.79 2.86
CA ALA A 148 -15.37 19.31 1.86
C ALA A 148 -14.92 20.68 1.29
N ALA A 149 -14.28 21.52 2.12
CA ALA A 149 -13.73 22.80 1.65
C ALA A 149 -12.47 22.64 0.78
N ALA A 150 -11.88 21.44 0.74
CA ALA A 150 -10.72 21.10 -0.08
C ALA A 150 -11.10 20.40 -1.39
N GLY A 151 -12.39 20.14 -1.62
CA GLY A 151 -12.92 19.58 -2.85
C GLY A 151 -12.67 20.48 -4.06
N ARG A 152 -12.87 19.91 -5.25
CA ARG A 152 -12.80 20.63 -6.53
C ARG A 152 -14.20 20.78 -7.10
N ASP A 153 -14.58 22.02 -7.38
CA ASP A 153 -15.84 22.28 -8.09
C ASP A 153 -15.75 21.82 -9.54
N GLY A 154 -16.68 20.95 -9.95
CA GLY A 154 -16.94 20.60 -11.32
C GLY A 154 -15.85 19.77 -12.03
N GLY A 155 -15.98 18.49 -12.02
CA GLY A 155 -15.18 17.54 -12.80
C GLY A 155 -15.97 16.26 -13.08
N LYS A 156 -15.55 15.48 -14.10
CA LYS A 156 -16.10 14.13 -14.28
C LYS A 156 -15.74 13.30 -13.05
N PRO A 157 -16.72 12.64 -12.38
CA PRO A 157 -16.45 11.79 -11.24
C PRO A 157 -15.44 10.68 -11.59
N ILE A 158 -14.42 10.51 -10.75
CA ILE A 158 -13.35 9.53 -10.93
C ILE A 158 -13.55 8.36 -9.97
N LEU A 159 -13.67 8.64 -8.66
CA LEU A 159 -14.06 7.63 -7.70
C LEU A 159 -15.55 7.32 -7.84
N LYS A 160 -15.87 6.04 -7.82
CA LYS A 160 -17.25 5.59 -7.66
C LYS A 160 -17.68 5.78 -6.18
N PRO A 161 -18.99 5.85 -5.86
CA PRO A 161 -19.46 6.09 -4.49
C PRO A 161 -18.88 5.11 -3.44
N TRP A 162 -18.69 3.86 -3.82
CA TRP A 162 -18.09 2.85 -2.95
C TRP A 162 -16.63 3.24 -2.58
N GLY A 163 -15.82 3.66 -3.56
CA GLY A 163 -14.43 4.10 -3.32
C GLY A 163 -14.36 5.35 -2.44
N GLU A 164 -15.26 6.32 -2.66
CA GLU A 164 -15.39 7.49 -1.77
C GLU A 164 -15.76 7.06 -0.35
N GLY A 165 -16.70 6.12 -0.20
CA GLY A 165 -17.10 5.53 1.06
C GLY A 165 -15.93 4.87 1.79
N LEU A 166 -15.11 4.08 1.07
CA LEU A 166 -13.91 3.45 1.61
C LEU A 166 -12.93 4.48 2.17
N PHE A 167 -12.60 5.53 1.39
CA PHE A 167 -11.67 6.57 1.87
C PHE A 167 -12.26 7.40 3.01
N ASN A 168 -13.57 7.57 3.08
CA ASN A 168 -14.25 8.31 4.14
C ASN A 168 -14.53 7.47 5.40
N SER A 169 -14.42 6.15 5.31
CA SER A 169 -14.57 5.25 6.46
C SER A 169 -13.41 5.40 7.43
N MET A 170 -13.71 5.48 8.73
CA MET A 170 -12.73 5.51 9.82
C MET A 170 -12.12 4.13 10.11
N SER A 171 -12.81 3.06 9.76
CA SER A 171 -12.35 1.68 9.96
C SER A 171 -11.40 1.20 8.85
N SER A 172 -11.37 1.89 7.71
CA SER A 172 -10.49 1.52 6.61
C SER A 172 -9.06 1.96 6.86
N LEU A 173 -8.12 1.09 6.51
CA LEU A 173 -6.69 1.40 6.51
C LEU A 173 -6.32 2.11 5.21
N LYS A 174 -5.44 3.10 5.28
CA LYS A 174 -4.96 3.81 4.09
C LYS A 174 -3.46 3.99 4.17
N PHE A 175 -2.80 3.82 3.04
CA PHE A 175 -1.34 3.89 2.90
C PHE A 175 -0.99 4.71 1.66
N ILE A 176 0.08 5.50 1.73
CA ILE A 176 0.59 6.28 0.60
C ILE A 176 1.98 5.82 0.22
N SER A 177 2.26 5.83 -1.08
CA SER A 177 3.61 5.62 -1.59
C SER A 177 3.96 6.68 -2.63
N TRP A 178 5.23 7.07 -2.64
CA TRP A 178 5.86 7.91 -3.65
C TRP A 178 7.28 7.42 -3.90
N VAL A 179 7.93 7.88 -4.96
CA VAL A 179 9.32 7.53 -5.24
C VAL A 179 10.23 8.52 -4.52
N GLY A 180 11.11 8.00 -3.66
CA GLY A 180 12.11 8.78 -2.94
C GLY A 180 13.25 9.27 -3.84
N GLY A 181 14.09 10.17 -3.33
CA GLY A 181 15.24 10.71 -4.07
C GLY A 181 16.31 9.67 -4.42
N ASP A 182 16.31 8.52 -3.75
CA ASP A 182 17.18 7.37 -4.01
C ASP A 182 16.59 6.36 -5.02
N GLY A 183 15.41 6.68 -5.56
CA GLY A 183 14.69 5.85 -6.53
C GLY A 183 13.96 4.65 -5.94
N PHE A 184 14.00 4.46 -4.61
CA PHE A 184 13.12 3.49 -3.95
C PHE A 184 11.76 4.09 -3.69
N PRO A 185 10.67 3.29 -3.75
CA PRO A 185 9.40 3.74 -3.21
C PRO A 185 9.50 3.94 -1.69
N VAL A 186 8.74 4.89 -1.16
CA VAL A 186 8.53 5.10 0.27
C VAL A 186 7.09 4.72 0.57
N LEU A 187 6.83 4.02 1.68
CA LEU A 187 5.50 3.55 2.06
C LEU A 187 5.17 3.99 3.48
N VAL A 188 4.07 4.74 3.65
CA VAL A 188 3.68 5.37 4.92
C VAL A 188 2.18 5.19 5.17
N PRO A 189 1.75 4.87 6.42
CA PRO A 189 0.33 4.89 6.77
C PRO A 189 -0.23 6.31 6.72
N ILE A 190 -1.41 6.49 6.10
CA ILE A 190 -2.17 7.74 6.10
C ILE A 190 -3.65 7.47 6.44
N ILE A 191 -3.89 6.81 7.57
CA ILE A 191 -5.23 6.39 8.00
C ILE A 191 -6.21 7.57 8.00
N GLN A 192 -5.73 8.79 8.26
CA GLN A 192 -6.47 10.04 8.24
C GLN A 192 -6.85 10.54 6.83
N CYS A 193 -6.44 9.86 5.77
CA CYS A 193 -6.78 10.25 4.40
C CYS A 193 -8.29 10.09 4.15
N ARG A 194 -8.88 11.06 3.44
CA ARG A 194 -10.29 11.09 3.07
C ARG A 194 -10.48 11.57 1.64
N ALA A 195 -11.58 11.16 1.01
CA ALA A 195 -12.04 11.76 -0.22
C ALA A 195 -12.70 13.11 0.09
N ALA A 196 -12.16 14.19 -0.45
CA ALA A 196 -12.81 15.50 -0.39
C ALA A 196 -14.01 15.54 -1.36
N ASP A 197 -13.85 14.90 -2.50
CA ASP A 197 -14.85 14.60 -3.52
C ASP A 197 -14.39 13.40 -4.36
N SER A 198 -15.09 13.08 -5.44
CA SER A 198 -14.77 11.97 -6.34
C SER A 198 -13.46 12.13 -7.11
N THR A 199 -12.84 13.32 -7.10
CA THR A 199 -11.64 13.67 -7.90
C THR A 199 -10.41 13.93 -7.04
N ARG A 200 -10.58 14.04 -5.70
CA ARG A 200 -9.49 14.48 -4.80
C ARG A 200 -9.49 13.75 -3.47
N LEU A 201 -8.31 13.27 -3.08
CA LEU A 201 -8.02 12.82 -1.73
C LEU A 201 -7.30 13.92 -0.94
N VAL A 202 -7.56 13.99 0.38
CA VAL A 202 -6.91 14.94 1.29
C VAL A 202 -6.52 14.27 2.60
N PHE A 203 -5.48 14.78 3.24
CA PHE A 203 -5.00 14.28 4.52
C PHE A 203 -4.29 15.34 5.34
N SER A 204 -4.48 15.32 6.65
CA SER A 204 -3.72 16.15 7.58
C SER A 204 -2.30 15.57 7.79
N THR A 205 -1.31 16.46 7.85
CA THR A 205 0.09 16.11 8.17
C THR A 205 0.38 16.03 9.67
N ALA A 206 -0.64 16.08 10.54
CA ALA A 206 -0.46 15.96 11.99
C ALA A 206 0.04 14.58 12.44
N ALA A 207 -0.26 13.51 11.64
CA ALA A 207 0.40 12.22 11.76
C ALA A 207 1.39 12.05 10.60
N TYR A 208 2.56 11.43 10.88
CA TYR A 208 3.64 11.20 9.90
C TYR A 208 4.12 12.47 9.17
N GLY A 209 4.01 13.65 9.80
CA GLY A 209 4.26 14.94 9.15
C GLY A 209 5.68 15.11 8.61
N ARG A 210 6.68 14.46 9.22
CA ARG A 210 8.06 14.49 8.72
C ARG A 210 8.20 13.77 7.39
N GLU A 211 7.64 12.57 7.28
CA GLU A 211 7.67 11.76 6.06
C GLU A 211 6.78 12.39 4.97
N LEU A 212 5.55 12.74 5.32
CA LEU A 212 4.61 13.36 4.38
C LEU A 212 5.09 14.73 3.87
N GLY A 213 5.87 15.45 4.69
CA GLY A 213 6.52 16.71 4.30
C GLY A 213 7.66 16.53 3.27
N ALA A 214 8.14 15.30 3.07
CA ALA A 214 9.16 15.01 2.05
C ALA A 214 8.55 14.82 0.65
N ILE A 215 7.23 14.71 0.53
CA ILE A 215 6.56 14.61 -0.77
C ILE A 215 6.63 15.98 -1.46
N LYS A 216 7.25 16.01 -2.63
CA LYS A 216 7.34 17.24 -3.43
C LYS A 216 6.00 17.54 -4.11
N GLU A 217 5.63 18.82 -4.19
CA GLU A 217 4.50 19.25 -5.02
C GLU A 217 4.73 18.84 -6.48
N GLY A 218 3.70 18.34 -7.13
CA GLY A 218 3.78 17.74 -8.47
C GLY A 218 4.21 16.28 -8.50
N ALA A 219 4.62 15.68 -7.38
CA ALA A 219 5.01 14.27 -7.35
C ALA A 219 3.82 13.35 -7.61
N SER A 220 4.06 12.28 -8.38
CA SER A 220 3.12 11.18 -8.51
C SER A 220 3.10 10.35 -7.22
N VAL A 221 1.91 10.08 -6.72
CA VAL A 221 1.68 9.28 -5.51
C VAL A 221 0.66 8.19 -5.76
N ALA A 222 0.77 7.09 -5.02
CA ALA A 222 -0.23 6.04 -4.96
C ALA A 222 -0.82 5.98 -3.56
N VAL A 223 -2.15 5.87 -3.45
CA VAL A 223 -2.85 5.69 -2.18
C VAL A 223 -3.65 4.40 -2.24
N PHE A 224 -3.37 3.51 -1.31
CA PHE A 224 -4.03 2.22 -1.18
C PHE A 224 -5.00 2.27 0.00
N GLY A 225 -6.24 1.95 -0.24
CA GLY A 225 -7.29 1.81 0.77
C GLY A 225 -7.69 0.35 0.93
N LEU A 226 -7.85 -0.09 2.17
CA LEU A 226 -8.19 -1.46 2.55
C LEU A 226 -9.27 -1.45 3.64
N THR A 227 -10.38 -2.15 3.41
CA THR A 227 -11.42 -2.38 4.43
C THR A 227 -11.05 -3.56 5.34
N MET A 228 -11.78 -3.72 6.45
CA MET A 228 -11.65 -4.90 7.30
C MET A 228 -12.21 -6.18 6.65
N ASP A 229 -13.04 -6.03 5.63
CA ASP A 229 -13.57 -7.13 4.82
C ASP A 229 -12.63 -7.53 3.67
N MET A 230 -11.40 -7.03 3.72
CA MET A 230 -10.33 -7.30 2.73
C MET A 230 -10.62 -6.74 1.32
N GLU A 231 -11.57 -5.84 1.18
CA GLU A 231 -11.80 -5.11 -0.08
C GLU A 231 -10.80 -3.98 -0.21
N ASP A 232 -10.26 -3.76 -1.40
CA ASP A 232 -9.25 -2.74 -1.63
C ASP A 232 -9.52 -1.86 -2.85
N VAL A 233 -8.87 -0.71 -2.85
CA VAL A 233 -8.76 0.16 -4.00
C VAL A 233 -7.41 0.87 -4.01
N LEU A 234 -6.77 0.93 -5.15
CA LEU A 234 -5.55 1.70 -5.38
C LEU A 234 -5.87 2.91 -6.24
N VAL A 235 -5.48 4.07 -5.74
CA VAL A 235 -5.61 5.36 -6.44
C VAL A 235 -4.21 5.87 -6.76
N ARG A 236 -3.98 6.36 -7.97
CA ARG A 236 -2.81 7.18 -8.30
C ARG A 236 -3.23 8.59 -8.67
N GLY A 237 -2.39 9.53 -8.33
CA GLY A 237 -2.63 10.93 -8.64
C GLY A 237 -1.41 11.79 -8.42
N THR A 238 -1.61 13.09 -8.55
CA THR A 238 -0.57 14.10 -8.36
C THR A 238 -0.76 14.78 -7.00
N PHE A 239 0.29 14.80 -6.19
CA PHE A 239 0.29 15.56 -4.95
C PHE A 239 0.39 17.06 -5.25
N THR A 240 -0.62 17.83 -4.89
CA THR A 240 -0.73 19.26 -5.20
C THR A 240 -0.20 20.17 -4.07
N GLY A 241 0.58 19.60 -3.16
CA GLY A 241 1.17 20.32 -2.04
C GLY A 241 0.29 20.35 -0.79
N VAL A 242 0.78 21.04 0.25
CA VAL A 242 0.07 21.26 1.51
C VAL A 242 -0.48 22.68 1.52
N ARG A 243 -1.80 22.81 1.62
CA ARG A 243 -2.49 24.10 1.62
C ARG A 243 -3.35 24.28 2.87
N ARG A 244 -3.77 25.52 3.15
CA ARG A 244 -4.68 25.82 4.26
C ARG A 244 -6.12 25.88 3.77
N TYR A 245 -6.98 25.10 4.43
CA TYR A 245 -8.43 25.12 4.24
C TYR A 245 -9.08 25.50 5.57
N ARG A 246 -9.76 26.64 5.62
CA ARG A 246 -10.34 27.19 6.86
C ARG A 246 -9.34 27.19 8.04
N GLY A 247 -8.06 27.54 7.77
CA GLY A 247 -7.00 27.57 8.77
C GLY A 247 -6.27 26.25 9.02
N ILE A 248 -6.81 25.11 8.62
CA ILE A 248 -6.22 23.76 8.80
C ILE A 248 -5.38 23.38 7.56
N ARG A 249 -4.18 22.85 7.80
CA ARG A 249 -3.25 22.42 6.73
C ARG A 249 -3.57 21.00 6.30
N LEU A 250 -3.90 20.80 5.03
CA LEU A 250 -4.07 19.49 4.39
C LEU A 250 -3.16 19.36 3.18
N GLY A 251 -2.57 18.18 3.03
CA GLY A 251 -2.05 17.71 1.75
C GLY A 251 -3.20 17.26 0.86
N ALA A 252 -3.12 17.52 -0.44
CA ALA A 252 -4.13 17.16 -1.41
C ALA A 252 -3.54 16.38 -2.58
N ILE A 253 -4.30 15.41 -3.10
CA ILE A 253 -3.93 14.55 -4.22
C ILE A 253 -5.05 14.60 -5.25
N ASP A 254 -4.75 15.10 -6.45
CA ASP A 254 -5.66 15.06 -7.57
C ASP A 254 -5.60 13.67 -8.22
N ILE A 255 -6.73 12.98 -8.23
CA ILE A 255 -6.83 11.60 -8.73
C ILE A 255 -6.76 11.59 -10.25
N ALA A 256 -5.95 10.69 -10.80
CA ALA A 256 -5.81 10.48 -12.24
C ALA A 256 -6.11 9.04 -12.67
N TRP A 257 -6.04 8.07 -11.73
CA TRP A 257 -6.17 6.66 -12.05
C TRP A 257 -6.66 5.87 -10.84
N VAL A 258 -7.54 4.90 -11.08
CA VAL A 258 -8.13 4.02 -10.06
C VAL A 258 -8.03 2.57 -10.53
N TYR A 259 -7.67 1.68 -9.62
CA TYR A 259 -7.40 0.28 -9.91
C TYR A 259 -7.86 -0.62 -8.76
N ASN A 260 -8.37 -1.79 -9.12
CA ASN A 260 -8.68 -2.87 -8.20
C ASN A 260 -7.66 -4.01 -8.38
N SER A 261 -7.01 -4.41 -7.30
CA SER A 261 -6.02 -5.48 -7.31
C SER A 261 -6.57 -6.85 -6.93
N MET A 262 -7.84 -6.94 -6.53
CA MET A 262 -8.44 -8.17 -6.02
C MET A 262 -8.68 -9.23 -7.10
N PRO A 263 -8.47 -10.53 -6.75
CA PRO A 263 -8.82 -11.64 -7.64
C PRO A 263 -10.35 -11.70 -7.89
N PRO A 264 -10.80 -12.40 -8.91
CA PRO A 264 -10.04 -13.29 -9.81
C PRO A 264 -9.21 -12.55 -10.85
N THR A 265 -9.60 -11.36 -11.27
CA THR A 265 -8.84 -10.55 -12.22
C THR A 265 -8.71 -9.13 -11.70
N SER A 266 -7.47 -8.65 -11.67
CA SER A 266 -7.20 -7.26 -11.39
C SER A 266 -7.58 -6.38 -12.59
N GLY A 267 -8.06 -5.16 -12.34
CA GLY A 267 -8.50 -4.29 -13.42
C GLY A 267 -8.49 -2.80 -13.10
N GLN A 268 -8.32 -2.03 -14.15
CA GLN A 268 -8.44 -0.58 -14.09
C GLN A 268 -9.92 -0.19 -13.99
N ILE A 269 -10.23 0.70 -13.05
CA ILE A 269 -11.57 1.26 -12.86
C ILE A 269 -11.68 2.63 -13.55
N TYR A 270 -10.60 3.41 -13.48
CA TYR A 270 -10.53 4.72 -14.11
C TYR A 270 -9.11 4.98 -14.68
N PRO A 271 -8.95 5.52 -15.89
CA PRO A 271 -9.99 5.75 -16.91
C PRO A 271 -10.85 4.52 -17.18
N GLU A 272 -12.13 4.72 -17.50
CA GLU A 272 -13.10 3.63 -17.65
C GLU A 272 -12.68 2.62 -18.73
N VAL A 273 -12.77 1.34 -18.40
CA VAL A 273 -12.60 0.21 -19.33
C VAL A 273 -13.85 -0.65 -19.31
N ALA A 274 -14.16 -1.26 -20.44
CA ALA A 274 -15.30 -2.17 -20.54
C ALA A 274 -15.09 -3.38 -19.63
N VAL A 275 -16.05 -3.65 -18.76
CA VAL A 275 -16.08 -4.84 -17.90
C VAL A 275 -16.47 -6.04 -18.77
N ARG A 276 -15.68 -7.12 -18.66
CA ARG A 276 -15.98 -8.41 -19.31
C ARG A 276 -16.17 -9.47 -18.23
N PRO A 277 -17.14 -10.40 -18.43
CA PRO A 277 -17.26 -11.54 -17.53
C PRO A 277 -15.99 -12.41 -17.62
N VAL A 278 -15.58 -12.99 -16.49
CA VAL A 278 -14.56 -14.04 -16.46
C VAL A 278 -15.28 -15.37 -16.67
N VAL A 279 -15.03 -16.02 -17.78
CA VAL A 279 -15.68 -17.28 -18.18
C VAL A 279 -14.76 -18.49 -18.07
N ASP A 280 -13.47 -18.25 -17.98
CA ASP A 280 -12.42 -19.29 -17.79
C ASP A 280 -11.63 -18.97 -16.53
N PHE A 281 -11.43 -19.97 -15.68
CA PHE A 281 -10.68 -19.91 -14.42
C PHE A 281 -9.46 -20.80 -14.47
#